data_e22cbd0385d96fc6b2f18ee3a7219c66
#
_entry.id   e22cbd0385d96fc6b2f18ee3a7219c66
#
_cell.length_a   1.000
_cell.length_b   1.000
_cell.length_c   1.000
_cell.angle_alpha   90.00
_cell.angle_beta   90.00
_cell.angle_gamma   90.00
#
_symmetry.space_group_name_H-M   'P 1'
#
loop_
_entity.id
_entity.type
_entity.pdbx_description
1 polymer ?
#
loop_
_entity_poly.entity_id
_entity_poly.type
_entity_poly.pdbx_seq_one_letter_code
_entity_poly.pdbx_strand_id
1 'polypeptide(L)'
;MNTGKKIKLIRTFRRLTQKELGDLAGIHEVAIRKYELGKNLPKPEQLRKIADALNVNVNTLAEFDIRTDGDILPLLFAIDEVFPATIKDVDGTPGVFFENKSLVQFLKDWQAMKKLLQSGSQTQDNYEIWKTIRPGVTKVTHDED
;
A
#
# COMPACT_ATOMS: atom_id res chain seq x y z
N MET A 1 7.67 4.41 5.10
CA MET A 1 8.65 3.87 4.11
C MET A 1 8.45 4.62 2.80
N ASN A 2 9.52 5.10 2.18
CA ASN A 2 9.46 5.84 0.91
C ASN A 2 9.27 4.90 -0.29
N THR A 3 8.87 5.47 -1.43
CA THR A 3 8.60 4.74 -2.68
C THR A 3 9.76 3.81 -3.10
N GLY A 4 11.00 4.30 -3.06
CA GLY A 4 12.16 3.50 -3.47
C GLY A 4 12.37 2.27 -2.59
N LYS A 5 12.23 2.42 -1.27
CA LYS A 5 12.30 1.30 -0.33
C LYS A 5 11.17 0.29 -0.54
N LYS A 6 9.95 0.76 -0.84
CA LYS A 6 8.82 -0.11 -1.15
C LYS A 6 9.07 -0.91 -2.44
N ILE A 7 9.55 -0.26 -3.50
CA ILE A 7 9.92 -0.93 -4.75
C ILE A 7 10.94 -2.04 -4.48
N LYS A 8 12.04 -1.72 -3.78
CA LYS A 8 13.09 -2.69 -3.44
C LYS A 8 12.56 -3.85 -2.62
N LEU A 9 11.74 -3.58 -1.60
CA LEU A 9 11.16 -4.61 -0.73
C LEU A 9 10.34 -5.63 -1.54
N ILE A 10 9.41 -5.13 -2.36
CA ILE A 10 8.52 -6.00 -3.14
C ILE A 10 9.30 -6.75 -4.21
N ARG A 11 10.20 -6.08 -4.91
CA ARG A 11 11.08 -6.71 -5.90
C ARG A 11 11.85 -7.88 -5.30
N THR A 12 12.50 -7.64 -4.16
CA THR A 12 13.27 -8.66 -3.44
C THR A 12 12.38 -9.80 -2.98
N PHE A 13 11.21 -9.50 -2.44
CA PHE A 13 10.23 -10.52 -2.04
C PHE A 13 9.79 -11.38 -3.22
N ARG A 14 9.64 -10.79 -4.41
CA ARG A 14 9.32 -11.51 -5.66
C ARG A 14 10.55 -12.15 -6.33
N ARG A 15 11.73 -12.06 -5.69
CA ARG A 15 13.00 -12.63 -6.17
C ARG A 15 13.45 -12.10 -7.53
N LEU A 16 13.06 -10.86 -7.87
CA LEU A 16 13.48 -10.20 -9.10
C LEU A 16 14.79 -9.42 -8.87
N THR A 17 15.66 -9.43 -9.86
CA THR A 17 16.79 -8.50 -9.95
C THR A 17 16.30 -7.12 -10.41
N GLN A 18 17.12 -6.09 -10.24
CA GLN A 18 16.80 -4.74 -10.78
C GLN A 18 16.64 -4.76 -12.30
N LYS A 19 17.44 -5.59 -12.99
CA LYS A 19 17.36 -5.78 -14.43
C LYS A 19 16.03 -6.43 -14.83
N GLU A 20 15.65 -7.53 -14.21
CA GLU A 20 14.38 -8.22 -14.49
C GLU A 20 13.16 -7.33 -14.22
N LEU A 21 13.16 -6.56 -13.13
CA LEU A 21 12.11 -5.58 -12.90
C LEU A 21 12.10 -4.50 -13.99
N GLY A 22 13.27 -4.02 -14.39
CA GLY A 22 13.38 -3.04 -15.46
C GLY A 22 12.84 -3.58 -16.79
N ASP A 23 13.21 -4.81 -17.17
CA ASP A 23 12.73 -5.47 -18.38
C ASP A 23 11.19 -5.64 -18.37
N LEU A 24 10.61 -6.07 -17.24
CA LEU A 24 9.17 -6.20 -17.08
C LEU A 24 8.43 -4.86 -17.14
N ALA A 25 9.01 -3.82 -16.58
CA ALA A 25 8.40 -2.48 -16.53
C ALA A 25 8.68 -1.64 -17.78
N GLY A 26 9.56 -2.10 -18.69
CA GLY A 26 10.04 -1.29 -19.81
C GLY A 26 10.86 -0.07 -19.35
N ILE A 27 11.63 -0.21 -18.27
CA ILE A 27 12.44 0.84 -17.65
C ILE A 27 13.87 0.33 -17.51
N HIS A 28 14.86 1.14 -17.92
CA HIS A 28 16.25 0.73 -17.81
C HIS A 28 16.65 0.46 -16.34
N GLU A 29 17.44 -0.60 -16.10
CA GLU A 29 17.85 -1.02 -14.75
C GLU A 29 18.52 0.09 -13.93
N VAL A 30 19.28 0.99 -14.57
CA VAL A 30 19.92 2.14 -13.91
C VAL A 30 18.87 3.08 -13.30
N ALA A 31 17.71 3.26 -13.95
CA ALA A 31 16.63 4.06 -13.41
C ALA A 31 15.98 3.35 -12.20
N ILE A 32 15.72 2.05 -12.29
CA ILE A 32 15.23 1.25 -11.16
C ILE A 32 16.18 1.39 -9.96
N ARG A 33 17.49 1.25 -10.17
CA ARG A 33 18.50 1.45 -9.12
C ARG A 33 18.44 2.84 -8.51
N LYS A 34 18.31 3.90 -9.32
CA LYS A 34 18.20 5.28 -8.82
C LYS A 34 16.94 5.49 -8.00
N TYR A 35 15.81 4.89 -8.38
CA TYR A 35 14.56 4.93 -7.61
C TYR A 35 14.72 4.22 -6.26
N GLU A 36 15.26 3.01 -6.24
CA GLU A 36 15.49 2.25 -5.01
C GLU A 36 16.44 2.94 -4.02
N LEU A 37 17.42 3.68 -4.54
CA LEU A 37 18.36 4.47 -3.75
C LEU A 37 17.79 5.84 -3.30
N GLY A 38 16.58 6.19 -3.75
CA GLY A 38 15.98 7.49 -3.47
C GLY A 38 16.68 8.67 -4.14
N LYS A 39 17.55 8.41 -5.14
CA LYS A 39 18.22 9.47 -5.90
C LYS A 39 17.30 10.17 -6.87
N ASN A 40 16.30 9.46 -7.36
CA ASN A 40 15.25 9.98 -8.23
C ASN A 40 13.91 9.43 -7.77
N LEU A 41 12.84 10.17 -8.00
CA LEU A 41 11.47 9.68 -7.86
C LEU A 41 10.93 9.26 -9.24
N PRO A 42 10.27 8.11 -9.35
CA PRO A 42 9.60 7.74 -10.58
C PRO A 42 8.44 8.70 -10.86
N LYS A 43 8.30 9.13 -12.11
CA LYS A 43 7.11 9.88 -12.54
C LYS A 43 5.87 8.98 -12.43
N PRO A 44 4.65 9.55 -12.36
CA PRO A 44 3.41 8.76 -12.19
C PRO A 44 3.26 7.61 -13.19
N GLU A 45 3.61 7.84 -14.46
CA GLU A 45 3.57 6.81 -15.49
C GLU A 45 4.56 5.67 -15.22
N GLN A 46 5.80 5.99 -14.84
CA GLN A 46 6.81 4.99 -14.49
C GLN A 46 6.42 4.23 -13.22
N LEU A 47 5.82 4.92 -12.24
CA LEU A 47 5.34 4.28 -11.02
C LEU A 47 4.24 3.25 -11.33
N ARG A 48 3.33 3.54 -12.26
CA ARG A 48 2.31 2.58 -12.73
C ARG A 48 2.96 1.37 -13.39
N LYS A 49 3.91 1.56 -14.32
CA LYS A 49 4.63 0.47 -14.98
C LYS A 49 5.35 -0.44 -13.98
N ILE A 50 5.97 0.14 -12.95
CA ILE A 50 6.63 -0.60 -11.88
C ILE A 50 5.61 -1.37 -11.04
N ALA A 51 4.49 -0.74 -10.67
CA ALA A 51 3.42 -1.39 -9.93
C ALA A 51 2.84 -2.58 -10.70
N ASP A 52 2.61 -2.41 -12.00
CA ASP A 52 2.16 -3.48 -12.90
C ASP A 52 3.14 -4.63 -12.95
N ALA A 53 4.43 -4.35 -13.15
CA ALA A 53 5.50 -5.35 -13.18
C ALA A 53 5.63 -6.10 -11.85
N LEU A 54 5.38 -5.42 -10.73
CA LEU A 54 5.38 -6.00 -9.39
C LEU A 54 4.04 -6.64 -9.01
N ASN A 55 3.01 -6.54 -9.86
CA ASN A 55 1.64 -7.00 -9.61
C ASN A 55 1.08 -6.48 -8.26
N VAL A 56 1.15 -5.16 -8.05
CA VAL A 56 0.58 -4.46 -6.91
C VAL A 56 -0.21 -3.23 -7.35
N ASN A 57 -1.10 -2.75 -6.49
CA ASN A 57 -1.77 -1.47 -6.73
C ASN A 57 -0.74 -0.32 -6.68
N VAL A 58 -0.84 0.63 -7.62
CA VAL A 58 0.09 1.79 -7.68
C VAL A 58 0.09 2.60 -6.38
N ASN A 59 -1.05 2.72 -5.72
CA ASN A 59 -1.15 3.42 -4.43
C ASN A 59 -0.34 2.75 -3.32
N THR A 60 -0.06 1.46 -3.44
CA THR A 60 0.82 0.75 -2.51
C THR A 60 2.25 1.27 -2.54
N LEU A 61 2.73 1.70 -3.72
CA LEU A 61 4.06 2.27 -3.92
C LEU A 61 4.11 3.76 -3.59
N ALA A 62 2.96 4.45 -3.64
CA ALA A 62 2.88 5.88 -3.42
C ALA A 62 3.27 6.28 -1.98
N GLU A 63 3.74 7.50 -1.84
CA GLU A 63 3.92 8.15 -0.54
C GLU A 63 2.74 9.08 -0.28
N PHE A 64 2.26 9.03 0.95
CA PHE A 64 1.27 9.99 1.45
C PHE A 64 1.97 10.89 2.45
N ASP A 65 2.03 12.18 2.18
CA ASP A 65 2.62 13.17 3.08
C ASP A 65 1.58 13.58 4.13
N ILE A 66 1.38 12.72 5.11
CA ILE A 66 0.45 12.95 6.22
C ILE A 66 1.29 13.36 7.44
N ARG A 67 1.12 14.59 7.91
CA ARG A 67 1.86 15.16 9.05
C ARG A 67 0.97 15.67 10.16
N THR A 68 -0.26 16.03 9.82
CA THR A 68 -1.22 16.65 10.72
C THR A 68 -2.57 15.97 10.61
N ASP A 69 -3.45 16.21 11.59
CA ASP A 69 -4.86 15.84 11.54
C ASP A 69 -5.59 16.48 10.35
N GLY A 70 -5.19 17.69 9.97
CA GLY A 70 -5.71 18.37 8.77
C GLY A 70 -5.46 17.60 7.48
N ASP A 71 -4.42 16.78 7.41
CA ASP A 71 -4.11 15.95 6.25
C ASP A 71 -4.96 14.66 6.22
N ILE A 72 -5.41 14.19 7.39
CA ILE A 72 -6.20 12.96 7.53
C ILE A 72 -7.67 13.19 7.21
N LEU A 73 -8.24 14.32 7.64
CA LEU A 73 -9.68 14.58 7.53
C LEU A 73 -10.21 14.49 6.09
N PRO A 74 -9.57 15.10 5.07
CA PRO A 74 -10.03 14.97 3.69
C PRO A 74 -10.00 13.52 3.19
N LEU A 75 -9.04 12.71 3.65
CA LEU A 75 -8.96 11.28 3.29
C LEU A 75 -10.11 10.49 3.90
N LEU A 76 -10.47 10.76 5.15
CA LEU A 76 -11.62 10.12 5.81
C LEU A 76 -12.93 10.49 5.10
N PHE A 77 -13.13 11.73 4.71
CA PHE A 77 -14.30 12.15 3.95
C PHE A 77 -14.35 11.49 2.56
N ALA A 78 -13.23 11.43 1.84
CA ALA A 78 -13.16 10.74 0.56
C ALA A 78 -13.45 9.22 0.69
N ILE A 79 -13.04 8.60 1.79
CA ILE A 79 -13.37 7.21 2.09
C ILE A 79 -14.88 7.08 2.34
N ASP A 80 -15.47 7.96 3.15
CA ASP A 80 -16.89 7.94 3.47
C ASP A 80 -17.78 8.11 2.23
N GLU A 81 -17.36 8.94 1.26
CA GLU A 81 -18.08 9.12 -0.01
C GLU A 81 -18.18 7.82 -0.84
N VAL A 82 -17.18 6.97 -0.78
CA VAL A 82 -17.11 5.70 -1.55
C VAL A 82 -17.57 4.51 -0.71
N PHE A 83 -17.19 4.48 0.54
CA PHE A 83 -17.49 3.44 1.52
C PHE A 83 -18.12 4.07 2.74
N PRO A 84 -19.47 4.29 2.73
CA PRO A 84 -20.14 4.97 3.81
C PRO A 84 -19.80 4.41 5.19
N ALA A 85 -19.39 5.29 6.08
CA ALA A 85 -18.98 4.98 7.43
C ALA A 85 -20.08 5.38 8.43
N THR A 86 -20.16 4.65 9.54
CA THR A 86 -20.98 5.03 10.69
C THR A 86 -20.07 5.44 11.84
N ILE A 87 -20.34 6.59 12.44
CA ILE A 87 -19.66 7.01 13.66
C ILE A 87 -20.46 6.51 14.85
N LYS A 88 -19.84 5.66 15.67
CA LYS A 88 -20.47 5.08 16.89
C LYS A 88 -19.59 5.34 18.08
N ASP A 89 -20.23 5.58 19.23
CA ASP A 89 -19.53 5.65 20.50
C ASP A 89 -19.20 4.24 21.03
N VAL A 90 -17.95 4.06 21.45
CA VAL A 90 -17.47 2.85 22.11
C VAL A 90 -16.78 3.26 23.40
N ASP A 91 -17.45 3.01 24.53
CA ASP A 91 -16.96 3.34 25.87
C ASP A 91 -16.52 4.82 26.02
N GLY A 92 -17.33 5.75 25.48
CA GLY A 92 -17.08 7.19 25.55
C GLY A 92 -16.12 7.71 24.47
N THR A 93 -15.72 6.88 23.50
CA THR A 93 -14.84 7.27 22.40
C THR A 93 -15.52 7.04 21.05
N PRO A 94 -15.64 8.06 20.19
CA PRO A 94 -16.17 7.88 18.84
C PRO A 94 -15.25 6.98 18.00
N GLY A 95 -15.84 6.02 17.31
CA GLY A 95 -15.14 5.12 16.39
C GLY A 95 -15.77 5.17 15.00
N VAL A 96 -14.97 4.92 13.98
CA VAL A 96 -15.41 4.83 12.57
C VAL A 96 -15.65 3.37 12.22
N PHE A 97 -16.87 3.05 11.76
CA PHE A 97 -17.29 1.68 11.43
C PHE A 97 -17.78 1.60 10.00
N PHE A 98 -17.42 0.53 9.31
CA PHE A 98 -17.83 0.24 7.95
C PHE A 98 -18.70 -1.02 7.90
N GLU A 99 -19.70 -1.01 7.01
CA GLU A 99 -20.54 -2.20 6.72
C GLU A 99 -20.04 -2.98 5.52
N ASN A 100 -19.15 -2.39 4.70
CA ASN A 100 -18.56 -3.07 3.55
C ASN A 100 -17.76 -4.30 4.01
N LYS A 101 -18.19 -5.48 3.54
CA LYS A 101 -17.62 -6.78 3.98
C LYS A 101 -16.11 -6.89 3.76
N SER A 102 -15.61 -6.37 2.65
CA SER A 102 -14.17 -6.40 2.33
C SER A 102 -13.36 -5.52 3.28
N LEU A 103 -13.87 -4.32 3.60
CA LEU A 103 -13.22 -3.43 4.56
C LEU A 103 -13.28 -4.01 5.99
N VAL A 104 -14.41 -4.59 6.38
CA VAL A 104 -14.53 -5.25 7.71
C VAL A 104 -13.53 -6.39 7.82
N GLN A 105 -13.44 -7.25 6.80
CA GLN A 105 -12.44 -8.33 6.81
C GLN A 105 -11.02 -7.79 6.84
N PHE A 106 -10.75 -6.73 6.10
CA PHE A 106 -9.46 -6.05 6.13
C PHE A 106 -9.10 -5.56 7.54
N LEU A 107 -10.01 -4.90 8.22
CA LEU A 107 -9.76 -4.38 9.55
C LEU A 107 -9.49 -5.52 10.56
N LYS A 108 -10.19 -6.66 10.42
CA LYS A 108 -9.93 -7.86 11.24
C LYS A 108 -8.53 -8.41 11.02
N ASP A 109 -8.12 -8.54 9.76
CA ASP A 109 -6.79 -9.06 9.40
C ASP A 109 -5.70 -8.09 9.88
N TRP A 110 -5.93 -6.80 9.74
CA TRP A 110 -5.00 -5.77 10.20
C TRP A 110 -4.86 -5.78 11.72
N GLN A 111 -5.97 -5.91 12.44
CA GLN A 111 -5.95 -6.05 13.89
C GLN A 111 -5.14 -7.28 14.33
N ALA A 112 -5.36 -8.43 13.68
CA ALA A 112 -4.62 -9.66 13.96
C ALA A 112 -3.12 -9.49 13.68
N MET A 113 -2.75 -8.88 12.57
CA MET A 113 -1.36 -8.61 12.21
C MET A 113 -0.68 -7.65 13.19
N LYS A 114 -1.39 -6.60 13.64
CA LYS A 114 -0.87 -5.68 14.68
C LYS A 114 -0.61 -6.40 16.00
N LYS A 115 -1.49 -7.32 16.41
CA LYS A 115 -1.28 -8.14 17.62
C LYS A 115 -0.04 -9.04 17.49
N LEU A 116 0.17 -9.68 16.34
CA LEU A 116 1.35 -10.49 16.08
C LEU A 116 2.64 -9.65 16.11
N LEU A 117 2.60 -8.44 15.59
CA LEU A 117 3.72 -7.51 15.65
C LEU A 117 4.03 -7.10 17.10
N GLN A 118 3.01 -6.75 17.88
CA GLN A 118 3.15 -6.35 19.28
C GLN A 118 3.68 -7.47 20.19
N SER A 119 3.27 -8.72 19.92
CA SER A 119 3.76 -9.90 20.66
C SER A 119 5.16 -10.36 20.25
N GLY A 120 5.75 -9.76 19.23
CA GLY A 120 7.03 -10.22 18.66
C GLY A 120 6.93 -11.49 17.82
N SER A 121 5.72 -12.01 17.59
CA SER A 121 5.48 -13.19 16.74
C SER A 121 5.63 -12.88 15.25
N GLN A 122 5.72 -11.61 14.90
CA GLN A 122 5.95 -11.14 13.53
C GLN A 122 6.98 -10.01 13.52
N THR A 123 7.79 -9.92 12.47
CA THR A 123 8.78 -8.87 12.28
C THR A 123 8.19 -7.64 11.61
N GLN A 124 8.84 -6.47 11.78
CA GLN A 124 8.46 -5.24 11.08
C GLN A 124 8.55 -5.42 9.56
N ASP A 125 9.58 -6.10 9.06
CA ASP A 125 9.76 -6.34 7.62
C ASP A 125 8.62 -7.19 7.05
N ASN A 126 8.22 -8.24 7.74
CA ASN A 126 7.08 -9.06 7.33
C ASN A 126 5.76 -8.29 7.38
N TYR A 127 5.60 -7.38 8.36
CA TYR A 127 4.44 -6.49 8.41
C TYR A 127 4.40 -5.52 7.23
N GLU A 128 5.55 -4.94 6.84
CA GLU A 128 5.65 -4.08 5.65
C GLU A 128 5.33 -4.86 4.36
N ILE A 129 5.83 -6.10 4.23
CA ILE A 129 5.50 -6.99 3.12
C ILE A 129 4.00 -7.26 3.09
N TRP A 130 3.41 -7.64 4.22
CA TRP A 130 1.98 -7.91 4.33
C TRP A 130 1.12 -6.72 3.90
N LYS A 131 1.44 -5.51 4.34
CA LYS A 131 0.71 -4.29 3.91
C LYS A 131 0.72 -4.09 2.41
N THR A 132 1.75 -4.57 1.76
CA THR A 132 2.03 -4.30 0.34
C THR A 132 1.42 -5.33 -0.60
N ILE A 133 1.46 -6.61 -0.23
CA ILE A 133 1.07 -7.73 -1.11
C ILE A 133 -0.22 -8.43 -0.67
N ARG A 134 -0.91 -7.88 0.30
CA ARG A 134 -2.12 -8.49 0.86
C ARG A 134 -3.13 -8.86 -0.24
N PRO A 135 -3.69 -10.09 -0.22
CA PRO A 135 -4.79 -10.47 -1.10
C PRO A 135 -6.00 -9.53 -0.90
N GLY A 136 -6.54 -8.97 -1.96
CA GLY A 136 -7.63 -7.99 -1.93
C GLY A 136 -7.20 -6.55 -2.27
N VAL A 137 -5.89 -6.26 -2.30
CA VAL A 137 -5.34 -5.00 -2.88
C VAL A 137 -5.00 -5.22 -4.37
N THR A 138 -5.53 -6.27 -4.97
CA THR A 138 -5.40 -6.53 -6.40
C THR A 138 -6.17 -5.49 -7.20
N LYS A 139 -5.64 -5.17 -8.39
CA LYS A 139 -6.27 -4.29 -9.39
C LYS A 139 -7.77 -4.52 -9.43
N VAL A 140 -8.54 -3.46 -9.24
CA VAL A 140 -9.88 -3.39 -9.82
C VAL A 140 -9.63 -3.33 -11.32
N THR A 141 -9.82 -4.43 -12.03
CA THR A 141 -10.01 -4.40 -13.45
C THR A 141 -11.30 -3.61 -13.65
N HIS A 142 -11.20 -2.37 -14.10
CA HIS A 142 -12.31 -1.73 -14.74
C HIS A 142 -12.50 -2.51 -16.03
N ASP A 143 -13.48 -3.43 -16.03
CA ASP A 143 -14.07 -3.91 -17.27
C ASP A 143 -14.71 -2.67 -17.88
N GLU A 144 -14.09 -2.16 -18.93
CA GLU A 144 -14.69 -1.15 -19.80
C GLU A 144 -15.86 -1.83 -20.53
N ASP A 145 -17.08 -1.50 -20.12
CA ASP A 145 -18.28 -1.65 -20.94
C ASP A 145 -18.38 -0.50 -21.94
#